data_79d074b1f182acc59f208fbac0167314
#
_entry.id   79d074b1f182acc59f208fbac0167314
#
_cell.length_a   1.000
_cell.length_b   1.000
_cell.length_c   1.000
_cell.angle_alpha   90.00
_cell.angle_beta   90.00
_cell.angle_gamma   90.00
#
_symmetry.space_group_name_H-M   'P 1'
#
loop_
_entity.id
_entity.type
_entity.pdbx_description
1 polymer ?
#
loop_
_entity_poly.entity_id
_entity_poly.type
_entity_poly.pdbx_seq_one_letter_code
_entity_poly.pdbx_strand_id
1 'polypeptide(L)'
;MRAPDWLTARPVAHRGLHDRARGVIENMPAAARAAISGNFAIECDIQLTADGEAIVHHDDTLGRLTEGSGALLEKSAAELRAVKFKDTSERMMSLGDLCELVNGRVPLVIEVKSHFDGDRKLVKRMAEVLACYSGPAVGMSFDPDQVLVLRQTMPALPRGIVAESSYDEADWPEATPIQRRGMMHLRHAFRTRPHFVAYWIDELPAAAPWIARNLFGLPL
;
A
#
# COMPACT_ATOMS: atom_id res chain seq x y z
N MET A 1 9.38 15.65 -10.18
CA MET A 1 9.88 14.30 -10.55
C MET A 1 8.76 13.62 -11.32
N ARG A 2 9.05 12.82 -12.30
CA ARG A 2 8.07 12.08 -13.11
C ARG A 2 7.87 10.68 -12.49
N ALA A 3 6.70 10.05 -12.71
CA ALA A 3 6.52 8.64 -12.36
C ALA A 3 7.58 7.78 -13.06
N PRO A 4 8.09 6.73 -12.42
CA PRO A 4 9.05 5.85 -13.08
C PRO A 4 8.39 5.07 -14.21
N ASP A 5 9.08 4.89 -15.33
CA ASP A 5 8.53 4.26 -16.54
C ASP A 5 8.08 2.81 -16.31
N TRP A 6 8.71 2.09 -15.39
CA TRP A 6 8.34 0.72 -15.05
C TRP A 6 6.93 0.59 -14.43
N LEU A 7 6.41 1.67 -13.80
CA LEU A 7 5.12 1.64 -13.09
C LEU A 7 3.94 1.32 -14.02
N THR A 8 4.04 1.72 -15.29
CA THR A 8 3.00 1.48 -16.30
C THR A 8 3.45 0.53 -17.42
N ALA A 9 4.67 0.01 -17.34
CA ALA A 9 5.23 -0.86 -18.39
C ALA A 9 4.64 -2.28 -18.34
N ARG A 10 4.24 -2.75 -17.16
CA ARG A 10 3.68 -4.09 -16.94
C ARG A 10 2.62 -4.04 -15.83
N PRO A 11 1.70 -5.00 -15.80
CA PRO A 11 0.76 -5.13 -14.67
C PRO A 11 1.49 -5.26 -13.34
N VAL A 12 0.91 -4.69 -12.29
CA VAL A 12 1.34 -4.81 -10.91
C VAL A 12 0.49 -5.91 -10.26
N ALA A 13 1.12 -6.87 -9.61
CA ALA A 13 0.43 -7.92 -8.87
C ALA A 13 -0.09 -7.35 -7.54
N HIS A 14 -1.40 -7.07 -7.48
CA HIS A 14 -2.09 -6.54 -6.30
C HIS A 14 -1.99 -7.53 -5.13
N ARG A 15 -1.36 -7.11 -4.03
CA ARG A 15 -1.04 -7.94 -2.86
C ARG A 15 -0.19 -9.18 -3.20
N GLY A 16 0.67 -9.06 -4.22
CA GLY A 16 1.39 -10.16 -4.83
C GLY A 16 0.54 -10.97 -5.81
N LEU A 17 1.16 -11.93 -6.50
CA LEU A 17 0.46 -12.81 -7.43
C LEU A 17 -0.19 -13.97 -6.66
N HIS A 18 -1.26 -13.66 -5.94
CA HIS A 18 -1.97 -14.60 -5.09
C HIS A 18 -3.01 -15.43 -5.84
N ASP A 19 -3.26 -16.63 -5.36
CA ASP A 19 -4.31 -17.55 -5.81
C ASP A 19 -4.76 -18.41 -4.61
N ARG A 20 -5.79 -17.96 -3.92
CA ARG A 20 -6.28 -18.63 -2.71
C ARG A 20 -6.70 -20.08 -2.96
N ALA A 21 -7.22 -20.39 -4.15
CA ALA A 21 -7.61 -21.75 -4.50
C ALA A 21 -6.41 -22.73 -4.53
N ARG A 22 -5.21 -22.18 -4.72
CA ARG A 22 -3.93 -22.91 -4.68
C ARG A 22 -3.17 -22.74 -3.37
N GLY A 23 -3.79 -22.16 -2.35
CA GLY A 23 -3.15 -21.88 -1.06
C GLY A 23 -2.13 -20.73 -1.09
N VAL A 24 -2.12 -19.92 -2.15
CA VAL A 24 -1.28 -18.73 -2.27
C VAL A 24 -2.08 -17.52 -1.78
N ILE A 25 -1.84 -17.11 -0.55
CA ILE A 25 -2.59 -16.04 0.10
C ILE A 25 -1.98 -14.67 -0.23
N GLU A 26 -2.85 -13.65 -0.33
CA GLU A 26 -2.45 -12.25 -0.55
C GLU A 26 -1.48 -11.76 0.54
N ASN A 27 -0.58 -10.85 0.17
CA ASN A 27 0.40 -10.24 1.09
C ASN A 27 1.34 -11.24 1.81
N MET A 28 1.48 -12.44 1.27
CA MET A 28 2.29 -13.51 1.86
C MET A 28 3.54 -13.81 1.00
N PRO A 29 4.57 -14.45 1.61
CA PRO A 29 5.80 -14.78 0.89
C PRO A 29 5.57 -15.58 -0.39
N ALA A 30 4.60 -16.50 -0.44
CA ALA A 30 4.30 -17.27 -1.65
C ALA A 30 3.79 -16.39 -2.78
N ALA A 31 2.90 -15.41 -2.49
CA ALA A 31 2.40 -14.46 -3.48
C ALA A 31 3.51 -13.56 -4.03
N ALA A 32 4.43 -13.14 -3.14
CA ALA A 32 5.61 -12.38 -3.56
C ALA A 32 6.54 -13.22 -4.46
N ARG A 33 6.83 -14.46 -4.08
CA ARG A 33 7.64 -15.39 -4.91
C ARG A 33 6.99 -15.65 -6.28
N ALA A 34 5.68 -15.81 -6.33
CA ALA A 34 4.94 -16.01 -7.57
C ALA A 34 5.04 -14.78 -8.49
N ALA A 35 4.89 -13.58 -7.93
CA ALA A 35 5.06 -12.32 -8.68
C ALA A 35 6.48 -12.17 -9.22
N ILE A 36 7.50 -12.45 -8.40
CA ILE A 36 8.92 -12.44 -8.81
C ILE A 36 9.14 -13.41 -9.98
N SER A 37 8.62 -14.63 -9.88
CA SER A 37 8.77 -15.65 -10.92
C SER A 37 8.10 -15.24 -12.24
N GLY A 38 6.98 -14.51 -12.16
CA GLY A 38 6.27 -13.93 -13.30
C GLY A 38 6.86 -12.61 -13.79
N ASN A 39 7.90 -12.08 -13.13
CA ASN A 39 8.49 -10.77 -13.39
C ASN A 39 7.43 -9.63 -13.34
N PHE A 40 6.50 -9.68 -12.38
CA PHE A 40 5.55 -8.62 -12.09
C PHE A 40 6.05 -7.73 -10.96
N ALA A 41 5.75 -6.44 -11.02
CA ALA A 41 5.86 -5.58 -9.84
C ALA A 41 4.90 -6.11 -8.76
N ILE A 42 5.25 -5.91 -7.49
CA ILE A 42 4.44 -6.34 -6.35
C ILE A 42 3.83 -5.09 -5.71
N GLU A 43 2.52 -5.06 -5.64
CA GLU A 43 1.85 -4.16 -4.72
C GLU A 43 1.65 -4.90 -3.39
N CYS A 44 1.79 -4.16 -2.28
CA CYS A 44 1.58 -4.69 -0.93
C CYS A 44 1.08 -3.60 0.01
N ASP A 45 0.26 -4.01 0.97
CA ASP A 45 -0.24 -3.17 2.05
C ASP A 45 0.67 -3.26 3.27
N ILE A 46 1.00 -2.14 3.90
CA ILE A 46 1.70 -2.13 5.18
C ILE A 46 0.87 -1.46 6.26
N GLN A 47 0.98 -1.99 7.48
CA GLN A 47 0.33 -1.48 8.68
C GLN A 47 1.30 -1.39 9.84
N LEU A 48 1.01 -0.48 10.80
CA LEU A 48 1.82 -0.31 12.00
C LEU A 48 1.43 -1.35 13.05
N THR A 49 2.43 -1.95 13.70
CA THR A 49 2.25 -2.81 14.87
C THR A 49 2.35 -2.00 16.17
N ALA A 50 1.96 -2.58 17.30
CA ALA A 50 2.06 -1.96 18.62
C ALA A 50 3.50 -1.57 19.00
N ASP A 51 4.49 -2.32 18.52
CA ASP A 51 5.93 -2.07 18.76
C ASP A 51 6.59 -1.26 17.62
N GLY A 52 5.79 -0.71 16.70
CA GLY A 52 6.26 0.23 15.67
C GLY A 52 6.88 -0.40 14.43
N GLU A 53 6.68 -1.70 14.19
CA GLU A 53 7.14 -2.36 12.97
C GLU A 53 6.11 -2.16 11.83
N ALA A 54 6.58 -2.19 10.58
CA ALA A 54 5.73 -2.21 9.38
C ALA A 54 5.45 -3.66 8.98
N ILE A 55 4.25 -4.16 9.28
CA ILE A 55 3.81 -5.51 8.91
C ILE A 55 3.08 -5.50 7.58
N VAL A 56 3.29 -6.51 6.76
CA VAL A 56 2.63 -6.64 5.45
C VAL A 56 1.31 -7.38 5.64
N HIS A 57 0.20 -6.64 5.61
CA HIS A 57 -1.17 -7.16 5.73
C HIS A 57 -2.19 -6.09 5.32
N HIS A 58 -3.31 -6.53 4.73
CA HIS A 58 -4.35 -5.60 4.26
C HIS A 58 -5.33 -5.18 5.35
N ASP A 59 -5.89 -6.15 6.10
CA ASP A 59 -6.99 -5.91 7.02
C ASP A 59 -6.49 -5.28 8.33
N ASP A 60 -7.24 -4.37 8.91
CA ASP A 60 -6.92 -3.75 10.21
C ASP A 60 -7.07 -4.73 11.37
N THR A 61 -7.84 -5.83 11.16
CA THR A 61 -8.12 -6.84 12.16
C THR A 61 -7.79 -8.25 11.67
N LEU A 62 -7.44 -9.12 12.61
CA LEU A 62 -7.34 -10.56 12.36
C LEU A 62 -8.74 -11.17 12.11
N GLY A 63 -8.79 -12.31 11.43
CA GLY A 63 -9.98 -13.16 11.32
C GLY A 63 -10.44 -13.50 9.89
N ARG A 64 -10.28 -12.63 8.89
CA ARG A 64 -10.67 -12.96 7.50
C ARG A 64 -9.79 -14.07 6.92
N LEU A 65 -8.48 -13.90 6.97
CA LEU A 65 -7.48 -14.84 6.43
C LEU A 65 -6.76 -15.63 7.53
N THR A 66 -6.83 -15.15 8.76
CA THR A 66 -6.05 -15.65 9.91
C THR A 66 -6.95 -16.30 10.94
N GLU A 67 -6.34 -17.11 11.83
CA GLU A 67 -6.93 -17.45 13.10
C GLU A 67 -6.87 -16.25 14.04
N GLY A 68 -7.68 -16.27 15.11
CA GLY A 68 -7.74 -15.21 16.11
C GLY A 68 -8.62 -14.01 15.70
N SER A 69 -8.52 -12.94 16.47
CA SER A 69 -9.29 -11.69 16.32
C SER A 69 -8.55 -10.52 16.97
N GLY A 70 -9.10 -9.31 16.80
CA GLY A 70 -8.56 -8.07 17.33
C GLY A 70 -7.70 -7.30 16.34
N ALA A 71 -7.41 -6.04 16.68
CA ALA A 71 -6.69 -5.12 15.80
C ALA A 71 -5.19 -5.47 15.71
N LEU A 72 -4.62 -5.29 14.50
CA LEU A 72 -3.18 -5.46 14.29
C LEU A 72 -2.37 -4.45 15.08
N LEU A 73 -2.86 -3.21 15.17
CA LEU A 73 -2.22 -2.10 15.88
C LEU A 73 -2.01 -2.40 17.39
N GLU A 74 -2.80 -3.30 17.96
CA GLU A 74 -2.68 -3.71 19.39
C GLU A 74 -1.68 -4.84 19.62
N LYS A 75 -1.08 -5.39 18.57
CA LYS A 75 -0.18 -6.56 18.63
C LYS A 75 1.23 -6.18 18.17
N SER A 76 2.22 -6.77 18.82
CA SER A 76 3.62 -6.67 18.40
C SER A 76 3.86 -7.46 17.10
N ALA A 77 4.91 -7.12 16.38
CA ALA A 77 5.35 -7.86 15.20
C ALA A 77 5.62 -9.34 15.50
N ALA A 78 6.16 -9.65 16.69
CA ALA A 78 6.41 -11.02 17.11
C ALA A 78 5.11 -11.81 17.29
N GLU A 79 4.09 -11.22 17.92
CA GLU A 79 2.76 -11.84 18.06
C GLU A 79 2.10 -12.05 16.70
N LEU A 80 2.15 -11.07 15.79
CA LEU A 80 1.57 -11.19 14.46
C LEU A 80 2.25 -12.26 13.61
N ARG A 81 3.57 -12.40 13.71
CA ARG A 81 4.31 -13.49 13.04
C ARG A 81 3.96 -14.88 13.59
N ALA A 82 3.47 -14.99 14.83
CA ALA A 82 3.02 -16.25 15.42
C ALA A 82 1.58 -16.62 15.00
N VAL A 83 0.80 -15.67 14.49
CA VAL A 83 -0.57 -15.90 14.03
C VAL A 83 -0.58 -16.89 12.87
N LYS A 84 -1.49 -17.87 12.94
CA LYS A 84 -1.70 -18.86 11.87
C LYS A 84 -2.68 -18.32 10.83
N PHE A 85 -2.41 -18.62 9.58
CA PHE A 85 -3.36 -18.44 8.49
C PHE A 85 -4.23 -19.67 8.32
N LYS A 86 -5.47 -19.48 7.83
CA LYS A 86 -6.45 -20.56 7.68
C LYS A 86 -6.09 -21.53 6.56
N ASP A 87 -5.49 -21.02 5.48
CA ASP A 87 -5.32 -21.75 4.23
C ASP A 87 -3.83 -21.97 3.84
N THR A 88 -2.89 -21.64 4.75
CA THR A 88 -1.46 -21.82 4.51
C THR A 88 -0.66 -21.97 5.82
N SER A 89 0.52 -22.58 5.74
CA SER A 89 1.48 -22.63 6.83
C SER A 89 2.42 -21.43 6.89
N GLU A 90 2.33 -20.50 5.94
CA GLU A 90 3.16 -19.29 5.92
C GLU A 90 2.80 -18.36 7.09
N ARG A 91 3.63 -17.36 7.31
CA ARG A 91 3.48 -16.37 8.39
C ARG A 91 3.52 -14.97 7.83
N MET A 92 2.92 -14.01 8.56
CA MET A 92 3.08 -12.59 8.24
C MET A 92 4.55 -12.23 8.17
N MET A 93 4.89 -11.38 7.22
CA MET A 93 6.23 -10.82 7.05
C MET A 93 6.20 -9.31 7.32
N SER A 94 7.29 -8.76 7.79
CA SER A 94 7.50 -7.31 7.82
C SER A 94 7.84 -6.78 6.43
N LEU A 95 7.80 -5.46 6.26
CA LEU A 95 8.31 -4.81 5.05
C LEU A 95 9.80 -5.13 4.84
N GLY A 96 10.58 -5.24 5.91
CA GLY A 96 11.98 -5.66 5.84
C GLY A 96 12.13 -7.06 5.25
N ASP A 97 11.36 -8.03 5.73
CA ASP A 97 11.37 -9.40 5.19
C ASP A 97 10.97 -9.43 3.71
N LEU A 98 9.98 -8.60 3.32
CA LEU A 98 9.57 -8.49 1.91
C LEU A 98 10.70 -7.89 1.05
N CYS A 99 11.35 -6.83 1.53
CA CYS A 99 12.50 -6.23 0.84
C CYS A 99 13.64 -7.22 0.64
N GLU A 100 13.98 -8.01 1.65
CA GLU A 100 14.97 -9.09 1.57
C GLU A 100 14.54 -10.17 0.56
N LEU A 101 13.27 -10.61 0.65
CA LEU A 101 12.72 -11.61 -0.26
C LEU A 101 12.76 -11.13 -1.71
N VAL A 102 12.40 -9.86 -1.97
CA VAL A 102 12.39 -9.29 -3.33
C VAL A 102 13.79 -9.02 -3.83
N ASN A 103 14.67 -8.49 -2.97
CA ASN A 103 16.08 -8.19 -3.27
C ASN A 103 16.29 -7.46 -4.62
N GLY A 104 15.45 -6.46 -4.89
CA GLY A 104 15.51 -5.64 -6.10
C GLY A 104 15.13 -6.33 -7.42
N ARG A 105 14.70 -7.60 -7.41
CA ARG A 105 14.38 -8.37 -8.63
C ARG A 105 13.16 -7.86 -9.38
N VAL A 106 12.19 -7.31 -8.67
CA VAL A 106 10.99 -6.66 -9.22
C VAL A 106 10.69 -5.41 -8.42
N PRO A 107 9.95 -4.42 -9.00
CA PRO A 107 9.57 -3.23 -8.28
C PRO A 107 8.55 -3.50 -7.16
N LEU A 108 8.59 -2.65 -6.12
CA LEU A 108 7.61 -2.62 -5.03
C LEU A 108 6.71 -1.38 -5.14
N VAL A 109 5.41 -1.57 -5.02
CA VAL A 109 4.39 -0.53 -4.88
C VAL A 109 3.80 -0.70 -3.49
N ILE A 110 4.13 0.20 -2.56
CA ILE A 110 3.85 0.03 -1.13
C ILE A 110 2.69 0.95 -0.74
N GLU A 111 1.54 0.37 -0.41
CA GLU A 111 0.41 1.12 0.16
C GLU A 111 0.59 1.28 1.67
N VAL A 112 0.63 2.52 2.12
CA VAL A 112 0.64 2.88 3.54
C VAL A 112 -0.80 2.98 4.02
N LYS A 113 -1.25 2.04 4.85
CA LYS A 113 -2.56 2.08 5.50
C LYS A 113 -2.61 3.18 6.55
N SER A 114 -3.78 3.75 6.80
CA SER A 114 -3.98 4.87 7.72
C SER A 114 -5.35 4.81 8.36
N HIS A 115 -5.43 5.25 9.60
CA HIS A 115 -6.68 5.49 10.33
C HIS A 115 -7.10 6.97 10.29
N PHE A 116 -6.50 7.80 9.42
CA PHE A 116 -6.77 9.24 9.26
C PHE A 116 -6.58 10.06 10.55
N ASP A 117 -5.78 9.56 11.49
CA ASP A 117 -5.47 10.14 12.79
C ASP A 117 -4.24 11.08 12.78
N GLY A 118 -3.57 11.17 11.62
CA GLY A 118 -2.35 11.97 11.44
C GLY A 118 -1.08 11.32 12.00
N ASP A 119 -1.11 10.05 12.43
CA ASP A 119 0.10 9.33 12.86
C ASP A 119 1.07 9.19 11.67
N ARG A 120 2.35 9.39 11.95
CA ARG A 120 3.44 9.39 10.96
C ARG A 120 4.42 8.25 11.14
N LYS A 121 4.19 7.40 12.13
CA LYS A 121 5.16 6.36 12.51
C LYS A 121 5.36 5.33 11.41
N LEU A 122 4.27 4.92 10.73
CA LEU A 122 4.35 3.92 9.66
C LEU A 122 5.21 4.41 8.49
N VAL A 123 5.03 5.65 8.02
CA VAL A 123 5.87 6.23 6.96
C VAL A 123 7.32 6.37 7.41
N LYS A 124 7.57 6.74 8.67
CA LYS A 124 8.94 6.82 9.21
C LYS A 124 9.59 5.45 9.25
N ARG A 125 8.85 4.42 9.70
CA ARG A 125 9.36 3.05 9.71
C ARG A 125 9.62 2.54 8.29
N MET A 126 8.73 2.80 7.35
CA MET A 126 8.95 2.51 5.94
C MET A 126 10.23 3.19 5.42
N ALA A 127 10.47 4.45 5.78
CA ALA A 127 11.68 5.17 5.37
C ALA A 127 12.96 4.52 5.91
N GLU A 128 12.96 4.08 7.16
CA GLU A 128 14.09 3.36 7.77
C GLU A 128 14.39 2.04 7.04
N VAL A 129 13.35 1.26 6.72
CA VAL A 129 13.50 0.01 5.98
C VAL A 129 14.03 0.28 4.57
N LEU A 130 13.43 1.24 3.85
CA LEU A 130 13.82 1.55 2.47
C LEU A 130 15.20 2.22 2.36
N ALA A 131 15.73 2.81 3.44
CA ALA A 131 17.10 3.32 3.47
C ALA A 131 18.15 2.21 3.25
N CYS A 132 17.81 0.96 3.57
CA CYS A 132 18.64 -0.23 3.38
C CYS A 132 18.28 -1.03 2.13
N TYR A 133 17.28 -0.59 1.35
CA TYR A 133 16.78 -1.30 0.18
C TYR A 133 17.19 -0.58 -1.12
N SER A 134 17.90 -1.26 -1.99
CA SER A 134 18.40 -0.69 -3.26
C SER A 134 17.49 -0.97 -4.47
N GLY A 135 16.41 -1.74 -4.28
CA GLY A 135 15.49 -2.06 -5.37
C GLY A 135 14.54 -0.90 -5.71
N PRO A 136 13.90 -0.93 -6.89
CA PRO A 136 12.92 0.06 -7.27
C PRO A 136 11.68 -0.03 -6.37
N ALA A 137 11.24 1.12 -5.84
CA ALA A 137 10.06 1.20 -5.00
C ALA A 137 9.30 2.51 -5.20
N VAL A 138 8.00 2.51 -4.92
CA VAL A 138 7.15 3.68 -4.77
C VAL A 138 6.27 3.51 -3.55
N GLY A 139 5.84 4.62 -2.94
CA GLY A 139 4.86 4.60 -1.86
C GLY A 139 3.54 5.23 -2.28
N MET A 140 2.42 4.74 -1.75
CA MET A 140 1.11 5.32 -2.00
C MET A 140 0.21 5.21 -0.77
N SER A 141 -0.87 5.97 -0.74
CA SER A 141 -1.91 5.87 0.30
C SER A 141 -3.21 6.50 -0.18
N PHE A 142 -4.33 6.04 0.38
CA PHE A 142 -5.60 6.78 0.31
C PHE A 142 -5.56 8.05 1.14
N ASP A 143 -4.84 8.04 2.29
CA ASP A 143 -4.76 9.20 3.16
C ASP A 143 -3.81 10.27 2.60
N PRO A 144 -4.33 11.47 2.28
CA PRO A 144 -3.51 12.57 1.81
C PRO A 144 -2.40 12.99 2.77
N ASP A 145 -2.60 12.80 4.08
CA ASP A 145 -1.59 13.18 5.06
C ASP A 145 -0.41 12.21 5.04
N GLN A 146 -0.65 10.91 4.84
CA GLN A 146 0.43 9.94 4.63
C GLN A 146 1.21 10.24 3.34
N VAL A 147 0.54 10.58 2.23
CA VAL A 147 1.22 10.99 0.99
C VAL A 147 2.05 12.27 1.19
N LEU A 148 1.57 13.21 2.01
CA LEU A 148 2.35 14.40 2.38
C LEU A 148 3.58 14.03 3.22
N VAL A 149 3.44 13.11 4.17
CA VAL A 149 4.55 12.63 4.99
C VAL A 149 5.58 11.89 4.15
N LEU A 150 5.15 11.04 3.19
CA LEU A 150 6.05 10.43 2.19
C LEU A 150 6.86 11.50 1.44
N ARG A 151 6.20 12.58 0.99
CA ARG A 151 6.87 13.69 0.32
C ARG A 151 7.93 14.36 1.19
N GLN A 152 7.65 14.54 2.48
CA GLN A 152 8.54 15.24 3.42
C GLN A 152 9.72 14.37 3.88
N THR A 153 9.43 13.08 4.15
CA THR A 153 10.40 12.14 4.73
C THR A 153 11.30 11.51 3.66
N MET A 154 10.71 11.18 2.50
CA MET A 154 11.39 10.54 1.38
C MET A 154 11.16 11.31 0.07
N PRO A 155 11.69 12.53 -0.09
CA PRO A 155 11.40 13.38 -1.26
C PRO A 155 11.84 12.74 -2.59
N ALA A 156 12.83 11.87 -2.58
CA ALA A 156 13.33 11.15 -3.75
C ALA A 156 12.47 9.92 -4.11
N LEU A 157 11.67 9.39 -3.17
CA LEU A 157 10.77 8.27 -3.44
C LEU A 157 9.57 8.74 -4.27
N PRO A 158 9.30 8.13 -5.44
CA PRO A 158 8.05 8.41 -6.15
C PRO A 158 6.86 8.00 -5.27
N ARG A 159 5.80 8.81 -5.30
CA ARG A 159 4.62 8.60 -4.47
C ARG A 159 3.34 8.76 -5.26
N GLY A 160 2.32 8.02 -4.90
CA GLY A 160 1.01 8.01 -5.52
C GLY A 160 -0.12 8.34 -4.56
N ILE A 161 -1.27 8.62 -5.13
CA ILE A 161 -2.56 8.67 -4.45
C ILE A 161 -3.29 7.40 -4.85
N VAL A 162 -3.86 6.69 -3.86
CA VAL A 162 -4.89 5.69 -4.11
C VAL A 162 -6.23 6.38 -4.00
N ALA A 163 -7.14 6.16 -4.95
CA ALA A 163 -8.41 6.86 -4.99
C ALA A 163 -9.52 6.04 -5.66
N GLU A 164 -10.74 6.39 -5.31
CA GLU A 164 -11.99 5.88 -5.87
C GLU A 164 -13.00 7.03 -6.05
N SER A 165 -14.15 6.77 -6.67
CA SER A 165 -15.15 7.80 -6.96
C SER A 165 -16.09 8.08 -5.79
N SER A 166 -16.21 7.15 -4.83
CA SER A 166 -17.11 7.24 -3.69
C SER A 166 -16.39 6.99 -2.38
N TYR A 167 -16.64 7.84 -1.41
CA TYR A 167 -16.12 7.74 -0.04
C TYR A 167 -17.28 7.91 0.91
N ASP A 168 -18.08 6.87 1.11
CA ASP A 168 -19.17 6.92 2.06
C ASP A 168 -18.67 6.69 3.50
N GLU A 169 -19.57 6.96 4.48
CA GLU A 169 -19.21 6.89 5.88
C GLU A 169 -19.07 5.46 6.39
N ALA A 170 -19.76 4.53 5.75
CA ALA A 170 -19.76 3.13 6.16
C ALA A 170 -18.39 2.47 5.86
N ASP A 171 -17.80 2.81 4.69
CA ASP A 171 -16.52 2.27 4.26
C ASP A 171 -15.32 3.10 4.75
N TRP A 172 -15.54 4.41 5.05
CA TRP A 172 -14.50 5.35 5.45
C TRP A 172 -14.85 6.09 6.77
N PRO A 173 -15.11 5.36 7.88
CA PRO A 173 -15.58 5.97 9.12
C PRO A 173 -14.57 6.91 9.78
N GLU A 174 -13.27 6.69 9.58
CA GLU A 174 -12.20 7.52 10.17
C GLU A 174 -12.00 8.83 9.41
N ALA A 175 -12.40 8.90 8.14
CA ALA A 175 -12.25 10.11 7.33
C ALA A 175 -13.39 11.08 7.56
N THR A 176 -13.07 12.35 7.85
CA THR A 176 -14.08 13.40 7.96
C THR A 176 -14.78 13.67 6.62
N PRO A 177 -16.03 14.22 6.62
CA PRO A 177 -16.72 14.56 5.37
C PRO A 177 -15.93 15.48 4.44
N ILE A 178 -15.11 16.39 5.01
CA ILE A 178 -14.26 17.30 4.24
C ILE A 178 -13.11 16.52 3.58
N GLN A 179 -12.49 15.59 4.30
CA GLN A 179 -11.45 14.71 3.75
C GLN A 179 -12.03 13.85 2.63
N ARG A 180 -13.14 13.13 2.86
CA ARG A 180 -13.82 12.30 1.85
C ARG A 180 -14.09 13.08 0.57
N ARG A 181 -14.68 14.29 0.68
CA ARG A 181 -14.93 15.15 -0.49
C ARG A 181 -13.64 15.63 -1.17
N GLY A 182 -12.57 15.87 -0.40
CA GLY A 182 -11.26 16.22 -0.93
C GLY A 182 -10.61 15.08 -1.70
N MET A 183 -10.74 13.85 -1.19
CA MET A 183 -10.22 12.62 -1.78
C MET A 183 -10.94 12.30 -3.10
N MET A 184 -12.28 12.29 -3.12
CA MET A 184 -13.10 12.07 -4.31
C MET A 184 -12.69 12.93 -5.52
N HIS A 185 -12.30 14.17 -5.27
CA HIS A 185 -11.93 15.13 -6.31
C HIS A 185 -10.42 15.32 -6.47
N LEU A 186 -9.58 14.51 -5.82
CA LEU A 186 -8.12 14.61 -5.82
C LEU A 186 -7.61 16.01 -5.45
N ARG A 187 -8.36 16.81 -4.66
CA ARG A 187 -8.01 18.20 -4.32
C ARG A 187 -6.71 18.33 -3.55
N HIS A 188 -6.36 17.29 -2.79
CA HIS A 188 -5.11 17.23 -2.05
C HIS A 188 -3.86 17.07 -2.94
N ALA A 189 -4.01 16.75 -4.24
CA ALA A 189 -2.90 16.59 -5.17
C ALA A 189 -1.99 17.83 -5.23
N PHE A 190 -2.53 19.03 -5.09
CA PHE A 190 -1.72 20.27 -5.02
C PHE A 190 -0.74 20.28 -3.84
N ARG A 191 -1.14 19.73 -2.69
CA ARG A 191 -0.34 19.65 -1.47
C ARG A 191 0.60 18.45 -1.48
N THR A 192 0.12 17.30 -1.90
CA THR A 192 0.85 16.02 -1.87
C THR A 192 1.83 15.87 -3.02
N ARG A 193 1.54 16.50 -4.17
CA ARG A 193 2.33 16.43 -5.41
C ARG A 193 2.65 14.99 -5.79
N PRO A 194 1.63 14.18 -6.11
CA PRO A 194 1.82 12.79 -6.48
C PRO A 194 2.51 12.70 -7.86
N HIS A 195 3.09 11.56 -8.14
CA HIS A 195 3.70 11.21 -9.41
C HIS A 195 2.78 10.32 -10.25
N PHE A 196 1.80 9.66 -9.60
CA PHE A 196 0.81 8.79 -10.23
C PHE A 196 -0.47 8.74 -9.38
N VAL A 197 -1.53 8.19 -9.96
CA VAL A 197 -2.79 7.89 -9.26
C VAL A 197 -3.09 6.40 -9.47
N ALA A 198 -3.31 5.65 -8.39
CA ALA A 198 -3.91 4.31 -8.44
C ALA A 198 -5.42 4.49 -8.25
N TYR A 199 -6.22 4.10 -9.23
CA TYR A 199 -7.67 4.34 -9.20
C TYR A 199 -8.44 3.04 -9.39
N TRP A 200 -9.59 2.91 -8.72
CA TRP A 200 -10.45 1.74 -8.84
C TRP A 200 -10.94 1.60 -10.29
N ILE A 201 -10.58 0.47 -10.93
CA ILE A 201 -10.78 0.31 -12.38
C ILE A 201 -12.24 0.28 -12.79
N ASP A 202 -13.12 -0.31 -11.96
CA ASP A 202 -14.55 -0.46 -12.28
C ASP A 202 -15.31 0.88 -12.23
N GLU A 203 -14.69 1.92 -11.68
CA GLU A 203 -15.24 3.27 -11.62
C GLU A 203 -14.74 4.19 -12.76
N LEU A 204 -13.95 3.67 -13.67
CA LEU A 204 -13.51 4.40 -14.85
C LEU A 204 -14.53 4.26 -15.98
N PRO A 205 -14.80 5.35 -16.75
CA PRO A 205 -14.15 6.66 -16.68
C PRO A 205 -14.78 7.58 -15.61
N ALA A 206 -13.93 8.32 -14.90
CA ALA A 206 -14.34 9.33 -13.92
C ALA A 206 -13.63 10.67 -14.18
N ALA A 207 -14.26 11.79 -13.79
CA ALA A 207 -13.75 13.12 -14.11
C ALA A 207 -12.40 13.43 -13.43
N ALA A 208 -12.25 13.08 -12.14
CA ALA A 208 -11.03 13.40 -11.38
C ALA A 208 -9.78 12.71 -11.96
N PRO A 209 -9.75 11.37 -12.18
CA PRO A 209 -8.61 10.72 -12.81
C PRO A 209 -8.41 11.13 -14.26
N TRP A 210 -9.50 11.42 -15.02
CA TRP A 210 -9.37 11.96 -16.38
C TRP A 210 -8.61 13.30 -16.40
N ILE A 211 -8.96 14.21 -15.50
CA ILE A 211 -8.29 15.51 -15.35
C ILE A 211 -6.82 15.28 -14.93
N ALA A 212 -6.57 14.44 -13.93
CA ALA A 212 -5.23 14.11 -13.46
C ALA A 212 -4.33 13.62 -14.60
N ARG A 213 -4.85 12.72 -15.44
CA ARG A 213 -4.11 12.16 -16.58
C ARG A 213 -3.90 13.15 -17.70
N ASN A 214 -4.98 13.80 -18.17
CA ASN A 214 -4.97 14.55 -19.45
C ASN A 214 -4.51 16.01 -19.28
N LEU A 215 -4.74 16.62 -18.11
CA LEU A 215 -4.30 18.01 -17.87
C LEU A 215 -3.01 18.10 -17.05
N PHE A 216 -2.74 17.14 -16.16
CA PHE A 216 -1.56 17.17 -15.30
C PHE A 216 -0.52 16.11 -15.65
N GLY A 217 -0.81 15.23 -16.62
CA GLY A 217 0.13 14.21 -17.10
C GLY A 217 0.47 13.14 -16.05
N LEU A 218 -0.41 12.92 -15.06
CA LEU A 218 -0.23 11.87 -14.07
C LEU A 218 -0.67 10.52 -14.67
N PRO A 219 0.19 9.50 -14.72
CA PRO A 219 -0.25 8.16 -15.11
C PRO A 219 -1.26 7.59 -14.12
N LEU A 220 -2.18 6.78 -14.65
CA LEU A 220 -3.17 6.00 -13.91
C LEU A 220 -2.76 4.54 -13.92
#